data_1386b3d0d8c2dd0f8d52a6dd9dfe1d3a
#
_entry.id   1386b3d0d8c2dd0f8d52a6dd9dfe1d3a
#
_cell.length_a   1.000
_cell.length_b   1.000
_cell.length_c   1.000
_cell.angle_alpha   90.00
_cell.angle_beta   90.00
_cell.angle_gamma   90.00
#
_symmetry.space_group_name_H-M   'P 1'
#
loop_
_entity.id
_entity.type
_entity.pdbx_description
1 polymer ?
#
loop_
_entity_poly.entity_id
_entity_poly.type
_entity_poly.pdbx_seq_one_letter_code
_entity_poly.pdbx_strand_id
1 'polypeptide(L)'
;MQYDVLVVGAGVVGCATAMELGKYSLRAAVIEAGEDVCTGTSKANSAIVHAGFDARPGSLMARFNVEGSHAMPKLCERLQIPFRRCGALVLCFNEADRPGLEELLLRGVKNGVHGLRIVEREELHELEPNVSPEAVAALYAPTSGIVCPFELTCAMAE
;
A
#
# COMPACT_ATOMS: atom_id res chain seq x y z
N MET A 1 9.43 35.84 -5.48
CA MET A 1 10.08 34.60 -5.99
C MET A 1 9.20 34.03 -7.07
N GLN A 2 9.76 33.44 -8.10
CA GLN A 2 9.01 32.78 -9.18
C GLN A 2 9.34 31.28 -9.15
N TYR A 3 8.31 30.43 -9.13
CA TYR A 3 8.45 28.99 -9.16
C TYR A 3 7.94 28.45 -10.50
N ASP A 4 8.51 27.34 -10.96
CA ASP A 4 8.10 26.66 -12.18
C ASP A 4 6.97 25.65 -11.85
N VAL A 5 6.99 25.07 -10.63
CA VAL A 5 5.98 24.13 -10.14
C VAL A 5 5.64 24.43 -8.67
N LEU A 6 4.35 24.40 -8.35
CA LEU A 6 3.85 24.42 -6.97
C LEU A 6 3.09 23.13 -6.70
N VAL A 7 3.49 22.40 -5.67
CA VAL A 7 2.78 21.23 -5.14
C VAL A 7 1.94 21.69 -3.95
N VAL A 8 0.65 21.45 -3.97
CA VAL A 8 -0.28 21.84 -2.89
C VAL A 8 -0.60 20.63 -2.04
N GLY A 9 -0.21 20.70 -0.77
CA GLY A 9 -0.35 19.65 0.24
C GLY A 9 0.94 18.84 0.42
N ALA A 10 1.38 18.71 1.67
CA ALA A 10 2.56 17.94 2.09
C ALA A 10 2.18 16.59 2.74
N GLY A 11 1.13 15.94 2.26
CA GLY A 11 0.87 14.53 2.52
C GLY A 11 1.80 13.64 1.67
N VAL A 12 1.67 12.32 1.82
CA VAL A 12 2.51 11.33 1.14
C VAL A 12 2.58 11.54 -0.38
N VAL A 13 1.47 11.92 -1.03
CA VAL A 13 1.43 12.14 -2.48
C VAL A 13 2.20 13.40 -2.88
N GLY A 14 2.01 14.50 -2.12
CA GLY A 14 2.72 15.75 -2.38
C GLY A 14 4.22 15.63 -2.16
N CYS A 15 4.63 14.99 -1.06
CA CYS A 15 6.04 14.74 -0.77
C CYS A 15 6.69 13.82 -1.82
N ALA A 16 6.01 12.74 -2.23
CA ALA A 16 6.48 11.87 -3.30
C ALA A 16 6.63 12.63 -4.64
N THR A 17 5.67 13.51 -4.95
CA THR A 17 5.72 14.34 -6.15
C THR A 17 6.90 15.33 -6.10
N ALA A 18 7.10 15.99 -4.97
CA ALA A 18 8.20 16.92 -4.77
C ALA A 18 9.57 16.22 -4.87
N MET A 19 9.71 15.05 -4.24
CA MET A 19 10.91 14.22 -4.34
C MET A 19 11.23 13.83 -5.80
N GLU A 20 10.21 13.46 -6.59
CA GLU A 20 10.41 13.15 -8.02
C GLU A 20 10.77 14.40 -8.83
N LEU A 21 10.17 15.56 -8.54
CA LEU A 21 10.50 16.84 -9.18
C LEU A 21 11.94 17.27 -8.90
N GLY A 22 12.51 16.91 -7.74
CA GLY A 22 13.91 17.17 -7.39
C GLY A 22 14.94 16.55 -8.34
N LYS A 23 14.53 15.62 -9.21
CA LYS A 23 15.39 15.04 -10.27
C LYS A 23 15.55 15.96 -11.49
N TYR A 24 14.82 17.05 -11.53
CA TYR A 24 14.79 17.98 -12.67
C TYR A 24 15.32 19.36 -12.27
N SER A 25 15.86 20.10 -13.22
CA SER A 25 16.32 21.49 -13.02
C SER A 25 15.13 22.45 -12.98
N LEU A 26 14.29 22.32 -11.95
CA LEU A 26 13.08 23.10 -11.74
C LEU A 26 13.13 23.82 -10.38
N ARG A 27 12.51 25.01 -10.32
CA ARG A 27 12.23 25.67 -9.05
C ARG A 27 10.85 25.20 -8.57
N ALA A 28 10.84 24.18 -7.77
CA ALA A 28 9.63 23.64 -7.16
C ALA A 28 9.45 24.18 -5.73
N ALA A 29 8.20 24.29 -5.30
CA ALA A 29 7.87 24.53 -3.90
C ALA A 29 6.67 23.66 -3.50
N VAL A 30 6.63 23.26 -2.23
CA VAL A 30 5.47 22.62 -1.61
C VAL A 30 4.79 23.62 -0.70
N ILE A 31 3.48 23.71 -0.78
CA ILE A 31 2.64 24.55 0.08
C ILE A 31 1.74 23.63 0.91
N GLU A 32 1.83 23.75 2.24
CA GLU A 32 1.01 23.00 3.19
C GLU A 32 0.20 23.98 4.04
N ALA A 33 -1.05 23.62 4.34
CA ALA A 33 -1.94 24.40 5.18
C ALA A 33 -1.71 24.14 6.68
N GLY A 34 -1.18 22.98 7.02
CA GLY A 34 -0.83 22.59 8.38
C GLY A 34 0.54 23.12 8.80
N GLU A 35 0.90 22.83 10.04
CA GLU A 35 2.15 23.26 10.67
C GLU A 35 3.36 22.41 10.23
N ASP A 36 3.09 21.21 9.68
CA ASP A 36 4.14 20.27 9.29
C ASP A 36 3.65 19.33 8.17
N VAL A 37 4.56 18.55 7.60
CA VAL A 37 4.22 17.47 6.64
C VAL A 37 3.45 16.35 7.34
N CYS A 38 2.75 15.51 6.58
CA CYS A 38 2.05 14.33 7.10
C CYS A 38 0.94 14.63 8.12
N THR A 39 0.40 15.84 8.20
CA THR A 39 -0.60 16.21 9.23
C THR A 39 -2.03 15.80 8.90
N GLY A 40 -2.32 15.42 7.66
CA GLY A 40 -3.64 14.99 7.17
C GLY A 40 -3.85 13.49 7.20
N THR A 41 -4.50 12.95 6.16
CA THR A 41 -4.81 11.51 6.00
C THR A 41 -3.56 10.61 6.02
N SER A 42 -2.41 11.13 5.61
CA SER A 42 -1.16 10.37 5.60
C SER A 42 -0.72 9.88 6.98
N LYS A 43 -1.13 10.55 8.08
CA LYS A 43 -0.87 10.09 9.46
C LYS A 43 -1.96 9.16 10.01
N ALA A 44 -3.15 9.13 9.40
CA ALA A 44 -4.34 8.46 9.92
C ALA A 44 -4.80 7.37 8.96
N ASN A 45 -4.00 6.31 8.85
CA ASN A 45 -4.25 5.15 8.01
C ASN A 45 -3.72 3.87 8.65
N SER A 46 -3.94 2.73 8.02
CA SER A 46 -3.56 1.40 8.54
C SER A 46 -2.09 1.01 8.28
N ALA A 47 -1.29 1.89 7.68
CA ALA A 47 0.11 1.62 7.33
C ALA A 47 0.31 0.46 6.31
N ILE A 48 -0.75 -0.03 5.68
CA ILE A 48 -0.71 -1.17 4.77
C ILE A 48 -0.29 -0.73 3.37
N VAL A 49 0.70 -1.41 2.83
CA VAL A 49 1.05 -1.40 1.41
C VAL A 49 0.25 -2.52 0.74
N HIS A 50 -0.86 -2.15 0.11
CA HIS A 50 -1.79 -3.09 -0.51
C HIS A 50 -1.18 -3.78 -1.73
N ALA A 51 -1.50 -5.08 -1.90
CA ALA A 51 -1.05 -5.85 -3.07
C ALA A 51 -1.76 -5.45 -4.38
N GLY A 52 -2.99 -4.91 -4.30
CA GLY A 52 -3.79 -4.47 -5.45
C GLY A 52 -4.83 -5.48 -5.95
N PHE A 53 -5.21 -6.46 -5.13
CA PHE A 53 -6.18 -7.50 -5.52
C PHE A 53 -7.62 -7.02 -5.55
N ASP A 54 -7.98 -5.98 -4.80
CA ASP A 54 -9.35 -5.48 -4.60
C ASP A 54 -9.78 -4.42 -5.62
N ALA A 55 -8.83 -3.76 -6.28
CA ALA A 55 -9.13 -2.71 -7.23
C ALA A 55 -9.73 -3.26 -8.54
N ARG A 56 -10.65 -2.48 -9.15
CA ARG A 56 -11.29 -2.85 -10.43
C ARG A 56 -10.24 -3.06 -11.52
N PRO A 57 -10.20 -4.22 -12.18
CA PRO A 57 -9.27 -4.48 -13.27
C PRO A 57 -9.33 -3.43 -14.38
N GLY A 58 -8.17 -3.05 -14.90
CA GLY A 58 -8.02 -2.02 -15.93
C GLY A 58 -8.12 -0.57 -15.42
N SER A 59 -8.34 -0.35 -14.12
CA SER A 59 -8.32 0.98 -13.54
C SER A 59 -6.89 1.45 -13.23
N LEU A 60 -6.69 2.78 -13.17
CA LEU A 60 -5.42 3.36 -12.69
C LEU A 60 -5.13 2.93 -11.24
N MET A 61 -6.17 2.77 -10.41
CA MET A 61 -6.02 2.29 -9.04
C MET A 61 -5.41 0.88 -9.00
N ALA A 62 -5.90 -0.06 -9.82
CA ALA A 62 -5.34 -1.40 -9.92
C ALA A 62 -3.87 -1.37 -10.34
N ARG A 63 -3.58 -0.62 -11.41
CA ARG A 63 -2.23 -0.46 -11.92
C ARG A 63 -1.28 0.10 -10.86
N PHE A 64 -1.62 1.24 -10.27
CA PHE A 64 -0.71 1.91 -9.33
C PHE A 64 -0.60 1.19 -7.98
N ASN A 65 -1.63 0.45 -7.54
CA ASN A 65 -1.49 -0.41 -6.37
C ASN A 65 -0.43 -1.50 -6.59
N VAL A 66 -0.48 -2.20 -7.72
CA VAL A 66 0.49 -3.26 -8.04
C VAL A 66 1.90 -2.68 -8.25
N GLU A 67 2.02 -1.63 -9.08
CA GLU A 67 3.31 -0.97 -9.34
C GLU A 67 3.91 -0.40 -8.04
N GLY A 68 3.10 0.26 -7.21
CA GLY A 68 3.52 0.83 -5.93
C GLY A 68 3.94 -0.23 -4.92
N SER A 69 3.19 -1.33 -4.81
CA SER A 69 3.57 -2.46 -3.96
C SER A 69 4.93 -3.05 -4.35
N HIS A 70 5.21 -3.16 -5.64
CA HIS A 70 6.50 -3.66 -6.14
C HIS A 70 7.64 -2.67 -5.92
N ALA A 71 7.37 -1.37 -6.05
CA ALA A 71 8.38 -0.32 -5.89
C ALA A 71 8.74 -0.04 -4.42
N MET A 72 7.81 -0.29 -3.50
CA MET A 72 7.93 0.11 -2.09
C MET A 72 9.20 -0.40 -1.39
N PRO A 73 9.61 -1.68 -1.50
CA PRO A 73 10.82 -2.15 -0.82
C PRO A 73 12.06 -1.36 -1.23
N LYS A 74 12.24 -1.13 -2.54
CA LYS A 74 13.38 -0.39 -3.06
C LYS A 74 13.33 1.10 -2.71
N LEU A 75 12.13 1.68 -2.65
CA LEU A 75 11.93 3.04 -2.19
C LEU A 75 12.33 3.19 -0.73
N CYS A 76 11.85 2.30 0.14
CA CYS A 76 12.16 2.31 1.56
C CYS A 76 13.66 2.09 1.83
N GLU A 77 14.30 1.18 1.10
CA GLU A 77 15.75 0.98 1.16
C GLU A 77 16.51 2.29 0.82
N ARG A 78 16.14 2.96 -0.27
CA ARG A 78 16.74 4.24 -0.68
C ARG A 78 16.54 5.34 0.36
N LEU A 79 15.38 5.38 0.99
CA LEU A 79 15.03 6.36 2.03
C LEU A 79 15.52 5.95 3.42
N GLN A 80 16.13 4.77 3.55
CA GLN A 80 16.62 4.21 4.83
C GLN A 80 15.52 4.07 5.90
N ILE A 81 14.29 3.76 5.49
CA ILE A 81 13.16 3.52 6.39
C ILE A 81 12.77 2.04 6.42
N PRO A 82 12.27 1.53 7.56
CA PRO A 82 11.84 0.15 7.67
C PRO A 82 10.65 -0.17 6.77
N PHE A 83 10.73 -1.28 6.05
CA PHE A 83 9.62 -1.90 5.34
C PHE A 83 9.54 -3.37 5.69
N ARG A 84 8.34 -3.87 5.97
CA ARG A 84 8.12 -5.29 6.26
C ARG A 84 7.08 -5.88 5.30
N ARG A 85 7.52 -6.84 4.49
CA ARG A 85 6.61 -7.64 3.66
C ARG A 85 6.09 -8.81 4.48
N CYS A 86 4.98 -8.60 5.16
CA CYS A 86 4.35 -9.58 6.06
C CYS A 86 3.14 -10.29 5.43
N GLY A 87 2.74 -9.90 4.22
CA GLY A 87 1.52 -10.38 3.61
C GLY A 87 0.26 -9.72 4.20
N ALA A 88 -0.88 -10.13 3.69
CA ALA A 88 -2.20 -9.77 4.21
C ALA A 88 -3.16 -10.94 4.03
N LEU A 89 -4.14 -11.04 4.92
CA LEU A 89 -5.19 -12.06 4.93
C LEU A 89 -6.56 -11.37 4.85
N VAL A 90 -7.39 -11.79 3.91
CA VAL A 90 -8.82 -11.44 3.89
C VAL A 90 -9.58 -12.65 4.39
N LEU A 91 -10.11 -12.57 5.60
CA LEU A 91 -10.71 -13.68 6.29
C LEU A 91 -12.11 -14.01 5.77
N CYS A 92 -12.45 -15.29 5.75
CA CYS A 92 -13.78 -15.84 5.51
C CYS A 92 -14.23 -16.61 6.75
N PHE A 93 -15.44 -16.31 7.23
CA PHE A 93 -15.96 -16.91 8.47
C PHE A 93 -17.05 -17.96 8.23
N ASN A 94 -17.52 -18.11 7.00
CA ASN A 94 -18.50 -19.12 6.62
C ASN A 94 -18.36 -19.52 5.15
N GLU A 95 -18.78 -20.73 4.80
CA GLU A 95 -18.69 -21.25 3.43
C GLU A 95 -19.54 -20.46 2.42
N ALA A 96 -20.59 -19.79 2.87
CA ALA A 96 -21.43 -18.97 1.98
C ALA A 96 -20.69 -17.72 1.43
N ASP A 97 -19.68 -17.23 2.15
CA ASP A 97 -18.89 -16.07 1.74
C ASP A 97 -17.66 -16.45 0.89
N ARG A 98 -17.34 -17.75 0.78
CA ARG A 98 -16.21 -18.26 -0.01
C ARG A 98 -16.18 -17.74 -1.47
N PRO A 99 -17.31 -17.65 -2.21
CA PRO A 99 -17.31 -17.06 -3.54
C PRO A 99 -16.74 -15.65 -3.60
N GLY A 100 -16.83 -14.87 -2.50
CA GLY A 100 -16.21 -13.56 -2.39
C GLY A 100 -14.68 -13.58 -2.40
N LEU A 101 -14.08 -14.60 -1.74
CA LEU A 101 -12.61 -14.81 -1.82
C LEU A 101 -12.17 -15.20 -3.22
N GLU A 102 -12.93 -16.06 -3.89
CA GLU A 102 -12.65 -16.51 -5.27
C GLU A 102 -12.74 -15.33 -6.25
N GLU A 103 -13.73 -14.45 -6.08
CA GLU A 103 -13.84 -13.23 -6.89
C GLU A 103 -12.63 -12.31 -6.68
N LEU A 104 -12.20 -12.10 -5.43
CA LEU A 104 -11.02 -11.29 -5.13
C LEU A 104 -9.75 -11.93 -5.69
N LEU A 105 -9.60 -13.25 -5.61
CA LEU A 105 -8.49 -13.98 -6.19
C LEU A 105 -8.42 -13.75 -7.71
N LEU A 106 -9.54 -13.97 -8.42
CA LEU A 106 -9.62 -13.77 -9.87
C LEU A 106 -9.34 -12.32 -10.27
N ARG A 107 -9.83 -11.37 -9.48
CA ARG A 107 -9.61 -9.93 -9.67
C ARG A 107 -8.14 -9.59 -9.52
N GLY A 108 -7.50 -10.08 -8.46
CA GLY A 108 -6.09 -9.84 -8.19
C GLY A 108 -5.18 -10.47 -9.25
N VAL A 109 -5.49 -11.67 -9.73
CA VAL A 109 -4.78 -12.29 -10.86
C VAL A 109 -4.88 -11.43 -12.13
N LYS A 110 -6.07 -10.91 -12.44
CA LYS A 110 -6.28 -9.97 -13.57
C LYS A 110 -5.49 -8.67 -13.42
N ASN A 111 -5.28 -8.21 -12.18
CA ASN A 111 -4.49 -7.03 -11.87
C ASN A 111 -2.97 -7.29 -11.90
N GLY A 112 -2.53 -8.54 -12.03
CA GLY A 112 -1.12 -8.93 -12.04
C GLY A 112 -0.51 -9.09 -10.64
N VAL A 113 -1.33 -9.31 -9.61
CA VAL A 113 -0.82 -9.59 -8.25
C VAL A 113 -0.30 -11.02 -8.19
N HIS A 114 0.97 -11.17 -7.82
CA HIS A 114 1.64 -12.47 -7.76
C HIS A 114 1.43 -13.17 -6.40
N GLY A 115 1.34 -14.51 -6.46
CA GLY A 115 1.33 -15.36 -5.27
C GLY A 115 0.02 -15.36 -4.48
N LEU A 116 -1.05 -14.71 -4.99
CA LEU A 116 -2.37 -14.80 -4.39
C LEU A 116 -2.87 -16.24 -4.36
N ARG A 117 -3.43 -16.65 -3.24
CA ARG A 117 -4.07 -17.96 -3.10
C ARG A 117 -5.07 -17.98 -1.95
N ILE A 118 -6.05 -18.85 -2.04
CA ILE A 118 -6.93 -19.17 -0.91
C ILE A 118 -6.19 -20.16 -0.04
N VAL A 119 -6.18 -19.91 1.27
CA VAL A 119 -5.64 -20.79 2.31
C VAL A 119 -6.79 -21.30 3.14
N GLU A 120 -6.75 -22.58 3.46
CA GLU A 120 -7.73 -23.26 4.30
C GLU A 120 -7.37 -23.08 5.79
N ARG A 121 -8.27 -23.48 6.68
CA ARG A 121 -8.18 -23.27 8.13
C ARG A 121 -6.82 -23.67 8.72
N GLU A 122 -6.30 -24.83 8.38
CA GLU A 122 -5.06 -25.36 8.95
C GLU A 122 -3.88 -24.42 8.60
N GLU A 123 -3.70 -24.14 7.33
CA GLU A 123 -2.64 -23.25 6.85
C GLU A 123 -2.84 -21.81 7.34
N LEU A 124 -4.10 -21.34 7.43
CA LEU A 124 -4.41 -20.01 7.96
C LEU A 124 -3.90 -19.85 9.40
N HIS A 125 -4.10 -20.86 10.26
CA HIS A 125 -3.61 -20.82 11.64
C HIS A 125 -2.08 -21.00 11.75
N GLU A 126 -1.44 -21.63 10.78
CA GLU A 126 0.03 -21.65 10.69
C GLU A 126 0.59 -20.27 10.33
N LEU A 127 -0.06 -19.56 9.39
CA LEU A 127 0.34 -18.23 8.96
C LEU A 127 0.09 -17.15 10.03
N GLU A 128 -1.04 -17.24 10.72
CA GLU A 128 -1.44 -16.31 11.79
C GLU A 128 -2.10 -17.08 12.94
N PRO A 129 -1.29 -17.48 13.94
CA PRO A 129 -1.80 -18.25 15.08
C PRO A 129 -2.87 -17.55 15.92
N ASN A 130 -2.92 -16.21 15.89
CA ASN A 130 -3.88 -15.41 16.65
C ASN A 130 -5.16 -15.09 15.87
N VAL A 131 -5.33 -15.64 14.68
CA VAL A 131 -6.57 -15.43 13.92
C VAL A 131 -7.75 -16.07 14.66
N SER A 132 -8.95 -15.51 14.50
CA SER A 132 -10.17 -16.08 15.09
C SER A 132 -10.32 -17.55 14.72
N PRO A 133 -10.63 -18.44 15.68
CA PRO A 133 -10.89 -19.86 15.43
C PRO A 133 -12.13 -20.10 14.57
N GLU A 134 -12.99 -19.10 14.40
CA GLU A 134 -14.18 -19.17 13.54
C GLU A 134 -13.83 -18.96 12.05
N ALA A 135 -12.64 -18.46 11.73
CA ALA A 135 -12.22 -18.29 10.35
C ALA A 135 -12.03 -19.66 9.68
N VAL A 136 -12.68 -19.86 8.53
CA VAL A 136 -12.68 -21.13 7.78
C VAL A 136 -11.68 -21.13 6.64
N ALA A 137 -11.40 -19.96 6.07
CA ALA A 137 -10.45 -19.77 4.99
C ALA A 137 -9.99 -18.31 4.93
N ALA A 138 -8.99 -18.00 4.12
CA ALA A 138 -8.61 -16.62 3.79
C ALA A 138 -8.03 -16.52 2.38
N LEU A 139 -8.14 -15.34 1.77
CA LEU A 139 -7.27 -14.96 0.66
C LEU A 139 -5.95 -14.44 1.23
N TYR A 140 -4.86 -15.13 0.92
CA TYR A 140 -3.51 -14.71 1.28
C TYR A 140 -2.85 -13.93 0.15
N ALA A 141 -2.41 -12.71 0.47
CA ALA A 141 -1.73 -11.80 -0.45
C ALA A 141 -0.27 -11.57 0.03
N PRO A 142 0.69 -12.39 -0.38
CA PRO A 142 2.07 -12.35 0.12
C PRO A 142 2.81 -11.06 -0.25
N THR A 143 2.36 -10.35 -1.29
CA THR A 143 2.99 -9.10 -1.75
C THR A 143 2.53 -7.86 -0.98
N SER A 144 1.59 -7.97 -0.06
CA SER A 144 1.25 -6.92 0.89
C SER A 144 2.34 -6.73 1.94
N GLY A 145 2.41 -5.55 2.53
CA GLY A 145 3.38 -5.24 3.57
C GLY A 145 2.95 -4.04 4.42
N ILE A 146 3.81 -3.62 5.30
CA ILE A 146 3.61 -2.45 6.16
C ILE A 146 4.81 -1.52 6.10
N VAL A 147 4.53 -0.22 6.19
CA VAL A 147 5.52 0.86 6.28
C VAL A 147 5.01 1.93 7.23
N CYS A 148 5.86 2.52 8.04
CA CYS A 148 5.46 3.66 8.86
C CYS A 148 5.11 4.86 7.95
N PRO A 149 3.86 5.33 7.93
CA PRO A 149 3.45 6.40 7.02
C PRO A 149 4.09 7.75 7.38
N PHE A 150 4.42 7.96 8.65
CA PHE A 150 5.16 9.15 9.09
C PHE A 150 6.58 9.14 8.53
N GLU A 151 7.35 8.07 8.80
CA GLU A 151 8.72 7.94 8.32
C GLU A 151 8.79 8.04 6.80
N LEU A 152 7.86 7.36 6.09
CA LEU A 152 7.79 7.42 4.64
C LEU A 152 7.55 8.85 4.12
N THR A 153 6.60 9.57 4.72
CA THR A 153 6.26 10.92 4.26
C THR A 153 7.37 11.92 4.59
N CYS A 154 7.92 11.87 5.81
CA CYS A 154 9.02 12.75 6.23
C CYS A 154 10.27 12.51 5.39
N ALA A 155 10.68 11.25 5.21
CA ALA A 155 11.87 10.93 4.41
C ALA A 155 11.75 11.31 2.91
N MET A 156 10.52 11.43 2.38
CA MET A 156 10.31 11.97 1.03
C MET A 156 10.29 13.50 0.99
N ALA A 157 10.09 14.16 2.13
CA ALA A 157 10.08 15.61 2.24
C ALA A 157 11.48 16.21 2.45
N GLU A 158 12.41 15.43 2.99
CA GLU A 158 13.82 15.78 3.21
C GLU A 158 14.66 15.73 1.92
#